data_7b5fa585bc9ef6e8d2f2ec49eee4f6a9
#
_entry.id   7b5fa585bc9ef6e8d2f2ec49eee4f6a9
#
_cell.length_a   1.000
_cell.length_b   1.000
_cell.length_c   1.000
_cell.angle_alpha   90.00
_cell.angle_beta   90.00
_cell.angle_gamma   90.00
#
_symmetry.space_group_name_H-M   'P 1'
#
loop_
_entity.id
_entity.type
_entity.pdbx_description
1 polymer ?
#
loop_
_entity_poly.entity_id
_entity_poly.type
_entity_poly.pdbx_seq_one_letter_code
_entity_poly.pdbx_strand_id
1 'polypeptide(L)'
;MSRNLIPAFAALAFAGVVCAQAPPAASAPAPKRDLTGIWMARNPPNMRAYAGATFTKEEPELTPWAQAKYKEAKNSNNGIYTLDTTNDPVITHCDPPGVPRVYFHPYPFEFVNTPKYLLMLYEYDHTVRRIFTDGRPVPTDPDLSWLGTSVGHWEGDTTFVVETVGFNDKTWLDRLGHPHSTELRVTERFRRIDMDHMQIDFILQDPKALAAPWKSTFYFELRPKWELGEISCSGDYLGFSKFEK
;
A
#
# COMPACT_ATOMS: atom_id res chain seq x y z
N MET A 1 24.01 83.30 -4.30
CA MET A 1 25.02 82.22 -4.23
C MET A 1 24.45 81.09 -3.38
N SER A 2 23.80 80.12 -3.99
CA SER A 2 23.20 78.96 -3.30
C SER A 2 23.97 77.69 -3.72
N ARG A 3 24.59 77.08 -2.75
CA ARG A 3 25.31 75.82 -2.94
C ARG A 3 24.36 74.64 -2.70
N ASN A 4 24.04 73.93 -3.75
CA ASN A 4 23.26 72.66 -3.67
C ASN A 4 24.20 71.56 -3.16
N LEU A 5 23.89 70.97 -2.03
CA LEU A 5 24.48 69.73 -1.51
C LEU A 5 23.66 68.56 -2.00
N ILE A 6 24.30 67.66 -2.75
CA ILE A 6 23.75 66.38 -3.20
C ILE A 6 24.10 65.32 -2.15
N PRO A 7 23.16 64.59 -1.56
CA PRO A 7 23.50 63.49 -0.65
C PRO A 7 23.88 62.25 -1.48
N ALA A 8 25.06 61.67 -1.23
CA ALA A 8 25.49 60.38 -1.77
C ALA A 8 24.77 59.25 -1.01
N PHE A 9 23.94 58.48 -1.73
CA PHE A 9 23.38 57.23 -1.22
C PHE A 9 24.40 56.11 -1.39
N ALA A 10 24.90 55.58 -0.28
CA ALA A 10 25.71 54.37 -0.25
C ALA A 10 24.79 53.13 -0.39
N ALA A 11 24.85 52.43 -1.50
CA ALA A 11 24.17 51.14 -1.69
C ALA A 11 24.95 50.02 -0.98
N LEU A 12 24.40 49.52 0.12
CA LEU A 12 24.89 48.28 0.74
C LEU A 12 24.42 47.09 -0.07
N ALA A 13 25.36 46.42 -0.75
CA ALA A 13 25.13 45.16 -1.40
C ALA A 13 25.11 44.02 -0.35
N PHE A 14 23.95 43.48 -0.04
CA PHE A 14 23.86 42.22 0.68
C PHE A 14 24.21 41.07 -0.19
N ALA A 15 25.40 40.48 -0.03
CA ALA A 15 25.75 39.21 -0.58
C ALA A 15 25.02 38.08 0.15
N GLY A 16 23.89 37.61 -0.41
CA GLY A 16 23.19 36.47 0.12
C GLY A 16 24.05 35.21 -0.05
N VAL A 17 24.46 34.60 1.06
CA VAL A 17 25.08 33.26 1.05
C VAL A 17 23.98 32.27 0.73
N VAL A 18 23.93 31.81 -0.52
CA VAL A 18 23.11 30.66 -0.91
C VAL A 18 23.78 29.41 -0.35
N CYS A 19 23.31 28.91 0.79
CA CYS A 19 23.69 27.58 1.24
C CYS A 19 23.09 26.56 0.26
N ALA A 20 23.93 26.07 -0.66
CA ALA A 20 23.55 24.91 -1.46
C ALA A 20 23.36 23.72 -0.50
N GLN A 21 22.13 23.25 -0.38
CA GLN A 21 21.85 22.01 0.35
C GLN A 21 22.56 20.87 -0.37
N ALA A 22 23.41 20.15 0.34
CA ALA A 22 24.04 18.95 -0.16
C ALA A 22 22.93 17.96 -0.62
N PRO A 23 23.09 17.25 -1.74
CA PRO A 23 22.15 16.22 -2.14
C PRO A 23 21.99 15.20 -1.01
N PRO A 24 20.80 14.62 -0.80
CA PRO A 24 20.59 13.61 0.21
C PRO A 24 21.59 12.47 0.01
N ALA A 25 22.22 12.02 1.10
CA ALA A 25 23.17 10.92 1.06
C ALA A 25 22.46 9.68 0.47
N ALA A 26 23.17 8.96 -0.41
CA ALA A 26 22.66 7.71 -0.93
C ALA A 26 22.42 6.72 0.24
N SER A 27 21.27 6.02 0.21
CA SER A 27 20.97 5.01 1.21
C SER A 27 22.00 3.86 1.15
N ALA A 28 22.27 3.24 2.30
CA ALA A 28 23.18 2.11 2.38
C ALA A 28 22.60 0.90 1.60
N PRO A 29 23.46 -0.04 1.13
CA PRO A 29 23.00 -1.24 0.44
C PRO A 29 21.99 -2.03 1.26
N ALA A 30 21.04 -2.68 0.57
CA ALA A 30 20.06 -3.53 1.21
C ALA A 30 20.72 -4.71 1.96
N PRO A 31 20.22 -5.08 3.15
CA PRO A 31 20.64 -6.29 3.82
C PRO A 31 20.15 -7.53 3.04
N LYS A 32 20.90 -8.63 3.16
CA LYS A 32 20.55 -9.88 2.49
C LYS A 32 19.42 -10.60 3.23
N ARG A 33 18.40 -11.04 2.48
CA ARG A 33 17.27 -11.84 2.97
C ARG A 33 16.61 -11.26 4.22
N ASP A 34 16.47 -9.95 4.25
CA ASP A 34 15.91 -9.23 5.37
C ASP A 34 14.94 -8.14 4.92
N LEU A 35 13.66 -8.29 5.32
CA LEU A 35 12.61 -7.30 5.11
C LEU A 35 12.17 -6.66 6.43
N THR A 36 12.80 -7.00 7.56
CA THR A 36 12.38 -6.52 8.89
C THR A 36 12.31 -5.00 8.97
N GLY A 37 11.37 -4.55 9.79
CA GLY A 37 11.12 -3.13 10.06
C GLY A 37 9.74 -2.67 9.65
N ILE A 38 9.46 -1.40 9.95
CA ILE A 38 8.17 -0.76 9.67
C ILE A 38 8.26 -0.03 8.34
N TRP A 39 7.31 -0.33 7.47
CA TRP A 39 7.27 0.19 6.11
C TRP A 39 6.01 1.00 5.86
N MET A 40 6.18 2.14 5.21
CA MET A 40 5.07 3.00 4.80
C MET A 40 5.10 3.21 3.29
N ALA A 41 3.93 3.15 2.66
CA ALA A 41 3.81 3.39 1.23
C ALA A 41 4.41 4.77 0.86
N ARG A 42 5.27 4.77 -0.15
CA ARG A 42 5.78 5.98 -0.76
C ARG A 42 4.74 6.49 -1.76
N ASN A 43 4.25 7.71 -1.55
CA ASN A 43 3.45 8.40 -2.54
C ASN A 43 4.38 9.00 -3.59
N PRO A 44 4.55 8.41 -4.78
CA PRO A 44 5.32 9.05 -5.83
C PRO A 44 4.65 10.39 -6.19
N PRO A 45 5.41 11.42 -6.55
CA PRO A 45 4.91 12.78 -6.78
C PRO A 45 3.70 12.86 -7.73
N ASN A 46 3.59 11.90 -8.67
CA ASN A 46 2.53 11.86 -9.69
C ASN A 46 1.33 10.98 -9.31
N MET A 47 1.34 10.32 -8.14
CA MET A 47 0.27 9.40 -7.71
C MET A 47 -0.63 9.97 -6.62
N ARG A 48 -0.63 11.27 -6.35
CA ARG A 48 -1.55 11.89 -5.39
C ARG A 48 -3.03 11.57 -5.65
N ALA A 49 -3.39 11.38 -6.92
CA ALA A 49 -4.76 11.03 -7.33
C ALA A 49 -5.09 9.53 -7.12
N TYR A 50 -4.08 8.68 -6.96
CA TYR A 50 -4.24 7.22 -6.89
C TYR A 50 -3.85 6.65 -5.53
N ALA A 51 -3.20 7.44 -4.68
CA ALA A 51 -2.78 6.97 -3.36
C ALA A 51 -3.98 6.44 -2.58
N GLY A 52 -4.02 5.13 -2.40
CA GLY A 52 -5.04 4.43 -1.63
C GLY A 52 -6.38 4.17 -2.32
N ALA A 53 -6.52 4.46 -3.63
CA ALA A 53 -7.79 4.27 -4.33
C ALA A 53 -7.81 3.07 -5.27
N THR A 54 -6.83 2.95 -6.16
CA THR A 54 -6.82 1.94 -7.24
C THR A 54 -5.49 1.20 -7.30
N PHE A 55 -5.55 -0.03 -7.82
CA PHE A 55 -4.38 -0.88 -8.00
C PHE A 55 -3.48 -0.40 -9.14
N THR A 56 -4.07 0.11 -10.22
CA THR A 56 -3.36 0.74 -11.35
C THR A 56 -4.09 2.01 -11.79
N LYS A 57 -3.43 2.80 -12.62
CA LYS A 57 -4.04 3.95 -13.28
C LYS A 57 -5.03 3.51 -14.35
N GLU A 58 -4.63 2.51 -15.11
CA GLU A 58 -5.45 1.94 -16.18
C GLU A 58 -6.36 0.87 -15.59
N GLU A 59 -7.62 0.87 -16.03
CA GLU A 59 -8.60 -0.15 -15.64
C GLU A 59 -8.17 -1.54 -16.17
N PRO A 60 -8.36 -2.62 -15.39
CA PRO A 60 -8.09 -3.97 -15.86
C PRO A 60 -9.14 -4.42 -16.88
N GLU A 61 -8.78 -5.34 -17.74
CA GLU A 61 -9.74 -6.01 -18.60
C GLU A 61 -10.54 -7.04 -17.78
N LEU A 62 -11.78 -6.66 -17.44
CA LEU A 62 -12.69 -7.47 -16.65
C LEU A 62 -13.49 -8.44 -17.53
N THR A 63 -13.70 -9.66 -17.04
CA THR A 63 -14.67 -10.60 -17.64
C THR A 63 -16.11 -10.07 -17.53
N PRO A 64 -17.06 -10.60 -18.31
CA PRO A 64 -18.49 -10.21 -18.18
C PRO A 64 -19.03 -10.38 -16.76
N TRP A 65 -18.61 -11.44 -16.05
CA TRP A 65 -18.98 -11.65 -14.64
C TRP A 65 -18.48 -10.52 -13.73
N ALA A 66 -17.20 -10.19 -13.84
CA ALA A 66 -16.61 -9.12 -13.03
C ALA A 66 -17.16 -7.74 -13.39
N GLN A 67 -17.43 -7.47 -14.68
CA GLN A 67 -18.08 -6.23 -15.11
C GLN A 67 -19.47 -6.04 -14.48
N ALA A 68 -20.26 -7.13 -14.40
CA ALA A 68 -21.56 -7.08 -13.74
C ALA A 68 -21.42 -6.74 -12.25
N LYS A 69 -20.49 -7.39 -11.54
CA LYS A 69 -20.18 -7.12 -10.14
C LYS A 69 -19.64 -5.70 -9.91
N TYR A 70 -18.74 -5.24 -10.76
CA TYR A 70 -18.16 -3.90 -10.66
C TYR A 70 -19.22 -2.78 -10.82
N LYS A 71 -20.22 -2.99 -11.68
CA LYS A 71 -21.34 -2.05 -11.83
C LYS A 71 -22.20 -1.92 -10.57
N GLU A 72 -22.23 -2.94 -9.71
CA GLU A 72 -22.97 -2.92 -8.44
C GLU A 72 -22.19 -2.19 -7.34
N ALA A 73 -20.89 -1.95 -7.53
CA ALA A 73 -20.03 -1.31 -6.55
C ALA A 73 -20.36 0.17 -6.39
N LYS A 74 -20.66 0.57 -5.16
CA LYS A 74 -20.90 1.96 -4.76
C LYS A 74 -19.69 2.46 -4.00
N ASN A 75 -18.58 2.72 -4.72
CA ASN A 75 -17.35 3.15 -4.08
C ASN A 75 -17.42 4.62 -3.63
N SER A 76 -16.79 4.94 -2.50
CA SER A 76 -16.76 6.29 -1.93
C SER A 76 -15.69 7.20 -2.52
N ASN A 77 -14.83 6.69 -3.42
CA ASN A 77 -13.72 7.47 -3.98
C ASN A 77 -14.12 8.41 -5.12
N ASN A 78 -15.22 8.14 -5.79
CA ASN A 78 -15.71 8.95 -6.91
C ASN A 78 -16.53 10.18 -6.49
N GLY A 79 -16.76 10.37 -5.19
CA GLY A 79 -17.55 11.48 -4.64
C GLY A 79 -19.07 11.37 -4.85
N ILE A 80 -19.57 10.29 -5.48
CA ILE A 80 -21.00 10.03 -5.66
C ILE A 80 -21.57 9.34 -4.41
N TYR A 81 -20.84 8.37 -3.87
CA TYR A 81 -21.22 7.64 -2.68
C TYR A 81 -20.42 8.15 -1.47
N THR A 82 -21.10 8.38 -0.37
CA THR A 82 -20.52 8.76 0.92
C THR A 82 -20.22 7.50 1.76
N LEU A 83 -19.63 7.68 2.93
CA LEU A 83 -19.41 6.58 3.88
C LEU A 83 -20.73 5.92 4.31
N ASP A 84 -21.83 6.68 4.32
CA ASP A 84 -23.16 6.17 4.70
C ASP A 84 -23.91 5.48 3.55
N THR A 85 -23.50 5.69 2.31
CA THR A 85 -24.19 5.20 1.12
C THR A 85 -23.39 4.22 0.29
N THR A 86 -22.12 4.03 0.60
CA THR A 86 -21.26 3.02 -0.01
C THR A 86 -21.72 1.61 0.33
N ASN A 87 -21.41 0.64 -0.53
CA ASN A 87 -21.51 -0.79 -0.20
C ASN A 87 -20.14 -1.46 -0.10
N ASP A 88 -19.09 -0.68 0.11
CA ASP A 88 -17.75 -1.19 0.35
C ASP A 88 -17.69 -2.00 1.65
N PRO A 89 -17.42 -3.31 1.60
CA PRO A 89 -17.50 -4.18 2.79
C PRO A 89 -16.49 -3.78 3.88
N VAL A 90 -15.33 -3.24 3.50
CA VAL A 90 -14.32 -2.74 4.45
C VAL A 90 -14.84 -1.54 5.23
N ILE A 91 -15.67 -0.70 4.61
CA ILE A 91 -16.27 0.49 5.27
C ILE A 91 -17.53 0.12 6.04
N THR A 92 -18.41 -0.68 5.42
CA THR A 92 -19.75 -0.95 5.97
C THR A 92 -19.77 -1.99 7.08
N HIS A 93 -18.85 -2.94 7.06
CA HIS A 93 -18.80 -4.07 7.99
C HIS A 93 -17.48 -4.19 8.76
N CYS A 94 -16.50 -3.34 8.47
CA CYS A 94 -15.12 -3.51 8.96
C CYS A 94 -14.52 -4.87 8.54
N ASP A 95 -14.89 -5.37 7.38
CA ASP A 95 -14.32 -6.60 6.86
C ASP A 95 -12.83 -6.42 6.56
N PRO A 96 -11.98 -7.42 6.81
CA PRO A 96 -10.57 -7.35 6.44
C PRO A 96 -10.40 -7.02 4.96
N PRO A 97 -9.51 -6.08 4.59
CA PRO A 97 -9.43 -5.57 3.21
C PRO A 97 -8.90 -6.59 2.19
N GLY A 98 -8.30 -7.68 2.64
CA GLY A 98 -7.66 -8.66 1.75
C GLY A 98 -6.36 -8.14 1.11
N VAL A 99 -5.76 -8.98 0.25
CA VAL A 99 -4.57 -8.66 -0.54
C VAL A 99 -4.99 -8.53 -2.01
N PRO A 100 -4.60 -7.48 -2.73
CA PRO A 100 -3.58 -6.48 -2.39
C PRO A 100 -4.11 -5.24 -1.63
N ARG A 101 -5.40 -5.12 -1.42
CA ARG A 101 -6.04 -3.88 -0.94
C ARG A 101 -5.48 -3.39 0.39
N VAL A 102 -5.04 -4.28 1.29
CA VAL A 102 -4.46 -3.91 2.59
C VAL A 102 -3.27 -2.96 2.46
N TYR A 103 -2.53 -3.01 1.35
CA TYR A 103 -1.38 -2.12 1.10
C TYR A 103 -1.77 -0.70 0.67
N PHE A 104 -3.04 -0.48 0.30
CA PHE A 104 -3.52 0.82 -0.16
C PHE A 104 -4.09 1.68 0.96
N HIS A 105 -4.20 1.13 2.15
CA HIS A 105 -4.54 1.90 3.33
C HIS A 105 -3.36 2.80 3.70
N PRO A 106 -3.61 4.04 4.15
CA PRO A 106 -2.57 5.01 4.49
C PRO A 106 -1.93 4.72 5.86
N TYR A 107 -1.68 3.44 6.14
CA TYR A 107 -1.13 2.94 7.40
C TYR A 107 0.11 2.11 7.14
N PRO A 108 1.08 2.12 8.08
CA PRO A 108 2.28 1.31 7.96
C PRO A 108 1.99 -0.16 8.24
N PHE A 109 2.96 -0.99 7.87
CA PHE A 109 3.04 -2.39 8.29
C PHE A 109 4.46 -2.76 8.68
N GLU A 110 4.59 -3.79 9.50
CA GLU A 110 5.87 -4.29 9.99
C GLU A 110 6.11 -5.72 9.55
N PHE A 111 7.34 -6.00 9.11
CA PHE A 111 7.81 -7.37 8.92
C PHE A 111 8.52 -7.87 10.16
N VAL A 112 8.09 -9.04 10.65
CA VAL A 112 8.70 -9.74 11.79
C VAL A 112 9.08 -11.16 11.36
N ASN A 113 10.37 -11.48 11.41
CA ASN A 113 10.86 -12.81 11.12
C ASN A 113 10.63 -13.75 12.30
N THR A 114 10.13 -14.95 12.02
CA THR A 114 10.07 -16.06 12.97
C THR A 114 10.67 -17.32 12.34
N PRO A 115 10.95 -18.38 13.09
CA PRO A 115 11.52 -19.61 12.54
C PRO A 115 10.66 -20.30 11.46
N LYS A 116 9.34 -20.05 11.42
CA LYS A 116 8.39 -20.73 10.52
C LYS A 116 7.62 -19.79 9.60
N TYR A 117 7.62 -18.50 9.93
CA TYR A 117 6.80 -17.50 9.23
C TYR A 117 7.56 -16.21 9.08
N LEU A 118 7.30 -15.51 7.99
CA LEU A 118 7.42 -14.07 7.95
C LEU A 118 6.03 -13.51 8.29
N LEU A 119 5.94 -12.76 9.39
CA LEU A 119 4.70 -12.08 9.78
C LEU A 119 4.67 -10.69 9.18
N MET A 120 3.50 -10.28 8.71
CA MET A 120 3.19 -8.90 8.39
C MET A 120 2.13 -8.42 9.37
N LEU A 121 2.51 -7.46 10.19
CA LEU A 121 1.65 -6.79 11.15
C LEU A 121 1.21 -5.47 10.53
N TYR A 122 -0.07 -5.34 10.22
CA TYR A 122 -0.62 -4.09 9.68
C TYR A 122 -1.20 -3.27 10.82
N GLU A 123 -0.89 -1.97 10.85
CA GLU A 123 -1.50 -1.04 11.80
C GLU A 123 -3.02 -0.98 11.61
N TYR A 124 -3.48 -1.06 10.35
CA TYR A 124 -4.89 -1.07 10.04
C TYR A 124 -5.58 -2.32 10.61
N ASP A 125 -6.51 -2.09 11.52
CA ASP A 125 -7.38 -3.09 12.13
C ASP A 125 -6.62 -4.29 12.74
N HIS A 126 -5.41 -4.06 13.25
CA HIS A 126 -4.53 -5.08 13.85
C HIS A 126 -4.40 -6.36 12.98
N THR A 127 -4.53 -6.19 11.66
CA THR A 127 -4.48 -7.31 10.72
C THR A 127 -3.11 -7.99 10.77
N VAL A 128 -3.09 -9.29 10.97
CA VAL A 128 -1.87 -10.12 10.98
C VAL A 128 -1.91 -11.09 9.82
N ARG A 129 -0.94 -11.00 8.92
CA ARG A 129 -0.75 -11.96 7.83
C ARG A 129 0.46 -12.85 8.11
N ARG A 130 0.27 -14.16 8.00
CA ARG A 130 1.34 -15.15 8.10
C ARG A 130 1.73 -15.63 6.72
N ILE A 131 3.00 -15.54 6.40
CA ILE A 131 3.60 -16.09 5.19
C ILE A 131 4.47 -17.26 5.59
N PHE A 132 4.10 -18.47 5.17
CA PHE A 132 4.85 -19.69 5.50
C PHE A 132 6.19 -19.69 4.76
N THR A 133 7.29 -19.92 5.49
CA THR A 133 8.67 -19.94 4.97
C THR A 133 9.37 -21.27 5.20
N ASP A 134 8.62 -22.30 5.53
CA ASP A 134 9.11 -23.64 5.88
C ASP A 134 9.28 -24.58 4.67
N GLY A 135 9.18 -24.06 3.44
CA GLY A 135 9.37 -24.80 2.19
C GLY A 135 8.16 -25.64 1.75
N ARG A 136 6.99 -25.45 2.41
CA ARG A 136 5.77 -26.11 1.97
C ARG A 136 5.33 -25.63 0.58
N PRO A 137 4.64 -26.47 -0.22
CA PRO A 137 4.05 -26.02 -1.46
C PRO A 137 2.84 -25.12 -1.23
N VAL A 138 2.51 -24.29 -2.22
CA VAL A 138 1.23 -23.56 -2.26
C VAL A 138 0.09 -24.57 -2.31
N PRO A 139 -0.92 -24.50 -1.43
CA PRO A 139 -2.00 -25.47 -1.41
C PRO A 139 -2.86 -25.41 -2.70
N THR A 140 -3.31 -26.56 -3.15
CA THR A 140 -4.20 -26.68 -4.32
C THR A 140 -5.68 -26.60 -3.95
N ASP A 141 -6.02 -26.90 -2.71
CA ASP A 141 -7.38 -26.82 -2.15
C ASP A 141 -7.31 -26.14 -0.76
N PRO A 142 -7.10 -24.83 -0.71
CA PRO A 142 -6.98 -24.09 0.54
C PRO A 142 -8.34 -23.77 1.13
N ASP A 143 -8.42 -23.73 2.47
CA ASP A 143 -9.53 -23.09 3.15
C ASP A 143 -9.63 -21.60 2.76
N LEU A 144 -10.85 -21.14 2.51
CA LEU A 144 -11.08 -19.75 2.11
C LEU A 144 -11.01 -18.82 3.31
N SER A 145 -10.26 -17.72 3.14
CA SER A 145 -10.10 -16.69 4.17
C SER A 145 -9.95 -15.30 3.54
N TRP A 146 -9.99 -14.26 4.37
CA TRP A 146 -9.83 -12.87 3.93
C TRP A 146 -8.46 -12.57 3.33
N LEU A 147 -7.40 -13.14 3.92
CA LEU A 147 -6.02 -12.91 3.51
C LEU A 147 -5.42 -14.06 2.70
N GLY A 148 -6.21 -15.14 2.50
CA GLY A 148 -5.74 -16.35 1.84
C GLY A 148 -4.65 -17.09 2.63
N THR A 149 -4.08 -18.11 2.00
CA THR A 149 -2.91 -18.85 2.48
C THR A 149 -1.69 -18.43 1.67
N SER A 150 -0.70 -17.86 2.35
CA SER A 150 0.52 -17.31 1.76
C SER A 150 1.72 -18.22 2.01
N VAL A 151 2.46 -18.54 0.96
CA VAL A 151 3.72 -19.27 1.02
C VAL A 151 4.81 -18.43 0.36
N GLY A 152 5.95 -18.29 1.02
CA GLY A 152 7.04 -17.44 0.56
C GLY A 152 8.39 -18.14 0.54
N HIS A 153 9.25 -17.70 -0.36
CA HIS A 153 10.62 -18.15 -0.49
C HIS A 153 11.54 -17.04 -1.02
N TRP A 154 12.82 -17.17 -0.75
CA TRP A 154 13.80 -16.24 -1.27
C TRP A 154 14.32 -16.69 -2.63
N GLU A 155 14.30 -15.77 -3.59
CA GLU A 155 15.02 -15.87 -4.85
C GLU A 155 16.31 -15.04 -4.74
N GLY A 156 17.44 -15.73 -4.61
CA GLY A 156 18.72 -15.06 -4.32
C GLY A 156 18.73 -14.40 -2.95
N ASP A 157 19.39 -13.25 -2.84
CA ASP A 157 19.64 -12.57 -1.57
C ASP A 157 18.72 -11.35 -1.33
N THR A 158 18.02 -10.89 -2.36
CA THR A 158 17.32 -9.58 -2.30
C THR A 158 15.84 -9.63 -2.66
N THR A 159 15.34 -10.73 -3.21
CA THR A 159 13.94 -10.86 -3.63
C THR A 159 13.25 -11.96 -2.85
N PHE A 160 12.20 -11.61 -2.13
CA PHE A 160 11.31 -12.53 -1.45
C PHE A 160 10.02 -12.66 -2.25
N VAL A 161 9.69 -13.86 -2.69
CA VAL A 161 8.50 -14.13 -3.50
C VAL A 161 7.45 -14.79 -2.64
N VAL A 162 6.23 -14.30 -2.73
CA VAL A 162 5.06 -14.82 -2.00
C VAL A 162 3.97 -15.17 -3.00
N GLU A 163 3.44 -16.37 -2.89
CA GLU A 163 2.23 -16.79 -3.59
C GLU A 163 1.10 -16.97 -2.58
N THR A 164 -0.08 -16.42 -2.91
CA THR A 164 -1.27 -16.48 -2.06
C THR A 164 -2.46 -16.98 -2.84
N VAL A 165 -3.17 -17.93 -2.27
CA VAL A 165 -4.41 -18.54 -2.78
C VAL A 165 -5.43 -18.70 -1.66
N GLY A 166 -6.67 -19.07 -1.98
CA GLY A 166 -7.69 -19.34 -0.97
C GLY A 166 -8.31 -18.07 -0.39
N PHE A 167 -8.49 -17.08 -1.23
CA PHE A 167 -9.27 -15.90 -0.86
C PHE A 167 -10.78 -16.22 -0.87
N ASN A 168 -11.52 -15.70 0.13
CA ASN A 168 -12.96 -15.59 -0.02
C ASN A 168 -13.28 -14.47 -1.02
N ASP A 169 -14.49 -14.45 -1.59
CA ASP A 169 -14.91 -13.47 -2.60
C ASP A 169 -15.65 -12.26 -2.01
N LYS A 170 -15.40 -11.94 -0.74
CA LYS A 170 -16.15 -10.95 0.02
C LYS A 170 -15.54 -9.55 0.07
N THR A 171 -14.35 -9.37 -0.55
CA THR A 171 -13.65 -8.08 -0.60
C THR A 171 -13.54 -7.55 -2.03
N TRP A 172 -13.05 -6.33 -2.14
CA TRP A 172 -12.65 -5.74 -3.41
C TRP A 172 -11.14 -5.70 -3.53
N LEU A 173 -10.61 -5.83 -4.75
CA LEU A 173 -9.17 -5.74 -5.01
C LEU A 173 -8.60 -4.35 -4.71
N ASP A 174 -9.43 -3.33 -4.80
CA ASP A 174 -9.09 -1.94 -4.49
C ASP A 174 -10.31 -1.16 -3.97
N ARG A 175 -10.16 0.14 -3.75
CA ARG A 175 -11.24 1.00 -3.25
C ARG A 175 -12.22 1.45 -4.32
N LEU A 176 -11.99 1.11 -5.60
CA LEU A 176 -12.93 1.42 -6.69
C LEU A 176 -14.02 0.35 -6.83
N GLY A 177 -13.84 -0.81 -6.22
CA GLY A 177 -14.84 -1.86 -6.24
C GLY A 177 -14.57 -3.01 -7.21
N HIS A 178 -13.33 -3.14 -7.68
CA HIS A 178 -12.94 -4.24 -8.55
C HIS A 178 -13.11 -5.57 -7.81
N PRO A 179 -13.98 -6.46 -8.30
CA PRO A 179 -14.26 -7.72 -7.63
C PRO A 179 -13.18 -8.76 -7.94
N HIS A 180 -13.13 -9.76 -7.11
CA HIS A 180 -12.41 -11.01 -7.38
C HIS A 180 -13.27 -12.21 -7.03
N SER A 181 -12.84 -13.39 -7.46
CA SER A 181 -13.46 -14.66 -7.11
C SER A 181 -12.58 -15.46 -6.14
N THR A 182 -13.04 -16.65 -5.77
CA THR A 182 -12.25 -17.61 -4.99
C THR A 182 -11.08 -18.22 -5.78
N GLU A 183 -11.05 -18.01 -7.12
CA GLU A 183 -9.95 -18.44 -7.98
C GLU A 183 -8.76 -17.46 -7.99
N LEU A 184 -8.87 -16.34 -7.25
CA LEU A 184 -7.80 -15.36 -7.17
C LEU A 184 -6.49 -15.97 -6.67
N ARG A 185 -5.44 -15.74 -7.43
CA ARG A 185 -4.05 -15.99 -7.06
C ARG A 185 -3.29 -14.67 -7.09
N VAL A 186 -2.59 -14.36 -6.02
CA VAL A 186 -1.73 -13.18 -5.92
C VAL A 186 -0.28 -13.61 -5.79
N THR A 187 0.56 -13.12 -6.69
CA THR A 187 2.01 -13.22 -6.57
C THR A 187 2.59 -11.86 -6.20
N GLU A 188 3.39 -11.83 -5.16
CA GLU A 188 4.07 -10.62 -4.66
C GLU A 188 5.57 -10.87 -4.68
N ARG A 189 6.33 -9.92 -5.21
CA ARG A 189 7.80 -9.96 -5.24
C ARG A 189 8.31 -8.76 -4.46
N PHE A 190 8.69 -9.01 -3.22
CA PHE A 190 9.28 -8.02 -2.33
C PHE A 190 10.77 -7.89 -2.63
N ARG A 191 11.19 -6.71 -3.02
CA ARG A 191 12.58 -6.41 -3.27
C ARG A 191 13.01 -5.19 -2.45
N ARG A 192 13.85 -5.40 -1.46
CA ARG A 192 14.51 -4.31 -0.76
C ARG A 192 15.60 -3.74 -1.67
N ILE A 193 15.41 -2.52 -2.15
CA ILE A 193 16.28 -1.88 -3.16
C ILE A 193 17.59 -1.44 -2.49
N ASP A 194 17.45 -0.84 -1.31
CA ASP A 194 18.53 -0.38 -0.44
C ASP A 194 18.07 -0.47 1.03
N MET A 195 18.81 0.14 1.97
CA MET A 195 18.49 0.09 3.39
C MET A 195 17.07 0.62 3.68
N ASP A 196 16.64 1.67 2.97
CA ASP A 196 15.46 2.46 3.33
C ASP A 196 14.30 2.32 2.34
N HIS A 197 14.50 1.62 1.20
CA HIS A 197 13.52 1.53 0.14
C HIS A 197 13.20 0.09 -0.24
N MET A 198 11.92 -0.20 -0.40
CA MET A 198 11.41 -1.49 -0.87
C MET A 198 10.45 -1.28 -2.03
N GLN A 199 10.51 -2.19 -3.00
CA GLN A 199 9.57 -2.33 -4.10
C GLN A 199 8.80 -3.64 -3.92
N ILE A 200 7.51 -3.60 -4.18
CA ILE A 200 6.66 -4.80 -4.26
C ILE A 200 6.02 -4.83 -5.64
N ASP A 201 6.35 -5.85 -6.42
CA ASP A 201 5.69 -6.12 -7.70
C ASP A 201 4.56 -7.13 -7.47
N PHE A 202 3.37 -6.80 -7.95
CA PHE A 202 2.17 -7.63 -7.83
C PHE A 202 1.77 -8.21 -9.18
N ILE A 203 1.29 -9.46 -9.16
CA ILE A 203 0.59 -10.10 -10.27
C ILE A 203 -0.68 -10.72 -9.71
N LEU A 204 -1.83 -10.23 -10.16
CA LEU A 204 -3.14 -10.79 -9.86
C LEU A 204 -3.61 -11.64 -11.02
N GLN A 205 -4.00 -12.87 -10.73
CA GLN A 205 -4.58 -13.80 -11.70
C GLN A 205 -5.90 -14.32 -11.13
N ASP A 206 -6.98 -14.09 -11.85
CA ASP A 206 -8.31 -14.58 -11.51
C ASP A 206 -9.07 -14.83 -12.80
N PRO A 207 -9.05 -16.07 -13.33
CA PRO A 207 -9.67 -16.37 -14.62
C PRO A 207 -11.17 -16.08 -14.69
N LYS A 208 -11.85 -16.07 -13.54
CA LYS A 208 -13.28 -15.72 -13.45
C LYS A 208 -13.52 -14.21 -13.47
N ALA A 209 -12.57 -13.40 -12.97
CA ALA A 209 -12.73 -11.96 -12.86
C ALA A 209 -11.91 -11.15 -13.88
N LEU A 210 -10.69 -11.59 -14.21
CA LEU A 210 -9.72 -10.87 -15.02
C LEU A 210 -9.48 -11.60 -16.34
N ALA A 211 -9.64 -10.91 -17.48
CA ALA A 211 -9.35 -11.47 -18.80
C ALA A 211 -7.84 -11.68 -19.04
N ALA A 212 -7.00 -10.94 -18.33
CA ALA A 212 -5.55 -11.05 -18.34
C ALA A 212 -4.96 -10.79 -16.95
N PRO A 213 -3.73 -11.23 -16.63
CA PRO A 213 -3.08 -10.93 -15.37
C PRO A 213 -2.96 -9.41 -15.14
N TRP A 214 -3.47 -8.93 -14.01
CA TRP A 214 -3.39 -7.53 -13.61
C TRP A 214 -2.13 -7.29 -12.79
N LYS A 215 -1.28 -6.34 -13.21
CA LYS A 215 0.05 -6.13 -12.61
C LYS A 215 0.19 -4.71 -12.11
N SER A 216 0.91 -4.55 -11.00
CA SER A 216 1.26 -3.24 -10.46
C SER A 216 2.56 -3.31 -9.67
N THR A 217 3.16 -2.15 -9.42
CA THR A 217 4.36 -1.99 -8.60
C THR A 217 4.15 -0.88 -7.60
N PHE A 218 4.45 -1.17 -6.33
CA PHE A 218 4.38 -0.21 -5.24
C PHE A 218 5.74 -0.02 -4.58
N TYR A 219 5.97 1.18 -4.07
CA TYR A 219 7.20 1.57 -3.39
C TYR A 219 6.91 1.94 -1.95
N PHE A 220 7.80 1.50 -1.06
CA PHE A 220 7.70 1.71 0.37
C PHE A 220 9.00 2.26 0.93
N GLU A 221 8.90 3.05 1.99
CA GLU A 221 10.02 3.61 2.72
C GLU A 221 10.06 3.04 4.13
N LEU A 222 11.25 2.68 4.59
CA LEU A 222 11.50 2.24 5.96
C LEU A 222 11.28 3.41 6.93
N ARG A 223 10.63 3.13 8.04
CA ARG A 223 10.35 4.08 9.13
C ARG A 223 11.01 3.59 10.43
N PRO A 224 12.34 3.69 10.56
CA PRO A 224 13.10 3.03 11.64
C PRO A 224 12.81 3.57 13.05
N LYS A 225 12.13 4.72 13.16
CA LYS A 225 11.78 5.36 14.43
C LYS A 225 10.28 5.28 14.73
N TRP A 226 9.51 4.61 13.88
CA TRP A 226 8.08 4.46 14.10
C TRP A 226 7.79 3.21 14.92
N GLU A 227 6.67 3.25 15.59
CA GLU A 227 6.00 2.12 16.21
C GLU A 227 4.62 2.00 15.56
N LEU A 228 4.09 0.79 15.48
CA LEU A 228 2.73 0.59 14.99
C LEU A 228 1.76 1.15 16.01
N GLY A 229 0.84 1.97 15.56
CA GLY A 229 -0.26 2.48 16.36
C GLY A 229 -1.38 1.45 16.50
N GLU A 230 -2.42 1.84 17.19
CA GLU A 230 -3.61 1.05 17.44
C GLU A 230 -4.79 1.64 16.66
N ILE A 231 -4.98 1.17 15.42
CA ILE A 231 -6.08 1.61 14.55
C ILE A 231 -7.08 0.48 14.43
N SER A 232 -8.28 0.70 14.91
CA SER A 232 -9.39 -0.23 14.81
C SER A 232 -10.48 0.33 13.88
N CYS A 233 -10.97 -0.51 12.97
CA CYS A 233 -12.18 -0.22 12.22
C CYS A 233 -13.38 -0.44 13.16
N SER A 234 -13.82 0.62 13.81
CA SER A 234 -15.06 0.58 14.62
C SER A 234 -16.07 1.58 14.08
N GLY A 235 -17.35 1.34 14.30
CA GLY A 235 -18.41 2.27 13.90
C GLY A 235 -18.22 3.69 14.45
N ASP A 236 -17.50 3.83 15.56
CA ASP A 236 -17.15 5.13 16.14
C ASP A 236 -15.99 5.81 15.41
N TYR A 237 -15.11 5.07 14.76
CA TYR A 237 -14.00 5.61 13.98
C TYR A 237 -14.44 6.17 12.61
N LEU A 238 -15.51 5.63 12.04
CA LEU A 238 -16.09 6.14 10.80
C LEU A 238 -16.87 7.44 11.01
N GLY A 239 -17.15 7.80 12.24
CA GLY A 239 -17.81 9.03 12.63
C GLY A 239 -16.85 10.12 13.05
N PHE A 240 -16.05 10.68 12.13
CA PHE A 240 -15.20 11.87 12.39
C PHE A 240 -15.94 13.05 13.04
N SER A 241 -17.27 13.04 13.03
CA SER A 241 -18.12 14.09 13.60
C SER A 241 -18.30 14.02 15.12
N LYS A 242 -17.83 12.95 15.80
CA LYS A 242 -18.00 12.83 17.27
C LYS A 242 -16.80 13.28 18.10
N PHE A 243 -15.67 13.60 17.48
CA PHE A 243 -14.47 14.06 18.18
C PHE A 243 -14.34 15.58 18.26
N GLU A 244 -15.26 16.34 17.66
CA GLU A 244 -15.38 17.78 17.92
C GLU A 244 -16.31 18.02 19.14
N LYS A 245 -15.73 17.91 20.34
CA LYS A 245 -16.28 18.50 21.55
C LYS A 245 -15.14 19.09 22.40
#